data_c3edfb37910bb1f5b6ab9c2b0eca800c
#
_entry.id   c3edfb37910bb1f5b6ab9c2b0eca800c
#
_cell.length_a   1.000
_cell.length_b   1.000
_cell.length_c   1.000
_cell.angle_alpha   90.00
_cell.angle_beta   90.00
_cell.angle_gamma   90.00
#
_symmetry.space_group_name_H-M   'P 1'
#
loop_
_entity.id
_entity.type
_entity.pdbx_description
1 polymer ?
#
loop_
_entity_poly.entity_id
_entity_poly.type
_entity_poly.pdbx_seq_one_letter_code
_entity_poly.pdbx_strand_id
1 'polypeptide(L)'
;MSSRWIQTFEGRIAWYTIISLAATGIVEVVMAFLIYKVAGKLRYMGYRSAMLGPDGLYPGYRLMILGVCGALTFLFTFYALIHKYMSYVRMLERAMRDIANGNLDQEIPVENKDEFGEIARYMNQMERHVKDLMERERESERTKNDLVTSVAHDLRTPLTSVIGYLDWVKNRPDLDEQTRQQYLDIAYRKALHLEQLTNELFGFVKMEHKEMSLHLEQLDLQKLLEQLLDEAWPSFEKNGLEAQFSCVEHGIPMEGDGNLLARLFENLLNNAVKYGKDGKIIRVAAKVVHEHVLVQVINYGYVIPKEDLEKLFQKFYRVEQSRSQNTGGTGLGLAIVHQIAVLHGGDVQVKSDLDGTVFSVWLPLQQTKERQT
;
A
#
# COMPACT_ATOMS: atom_id res chain seq x y z
N MET A 1 29.41 1.15 -33.82
CA MET A 1 28.20 1.91 -34.19
C MET A 1 27.17 1.11 -34.99
N SER A 2 27.53 0.07 -35.74
CA SER A 2 26.64 -0.71 -36.62
C SER A 2 25.63 -1.64 -35.92
N SER A 3 25.90 -2.11 -34.72
CA SER A 3 25.01 -3.08 -34.06
C SER A 3 23.78 -2.47 -33.37
N ARG A 4 23.84 -1.21 -32.97
CA ARG A 4 22.68 -0.51 -32.37
C ARG A 4 21.60 -0.13 -33.36
N TRP A 5 21.96 0.21 -34.59
CA TRP A 5 20.99 0.61 -35.63
C TRP A 5 20.09 -0.55 -36.07
N ILE A 6 20.64 -1.78 -36.17
CA ILE A 6 19.84 -2.98 -36.51
C ILE A 6 18.85 -3.36 -35.39
N GLN A 7 19.02 -2.81 -34.19
CA GLN A 7 18.14 -3.06 -33.05
C GLN A 7 16.91 -2.12 -33.02
N THR A 8 16.90 -1.07 -33.82
CA THR A 8 15.74 -0.18 -33.96
C THR A 8 14.71 -0.74 -34.94
N PHE A 9 13.46 -0.35 -34.81
CA PHE A 9 12.38 -0.71 -35.74
C PHE A 9 12.71 -0.38 -37.19
N GLU A 10 13.19 0.85 -37.44
CA GLU A 10 13.60 1.29 -38.76
C GLU A 10 14.76 0.45 -39.30
N GLY A 11 15.76 0.17 -38.48
CA GLY A 11 16.90 -0.66 -38.85
C GLY A 11 16.50 -2.09 -39.21
N ARG A 12 15.52 -2.67 -38.50
CA ARG A 12 15.00 -4.03 -38.83
C ARG A 12 14.24 -4.05 -40.14
N ILE A 13 13.38 -3.05 -40.42
CA ILE A 13 12.69 -2.97 -41.70
C ILE A 13 13.70 -2.87 -42.83
N ALA A 14 14.70 -1.99 -42.72
CA ALA A 14 15.75 -1.86 -43.71
C ALA A 14 16.53 -3.18 -43.89
N TRP A 15 16.84 -3.89 -42.80
CA TRP A 15 17.51 -5.19 -42.83
C TRP A 15 16.66 -6.27 -43.52
N TYR A 16 15.34 -6.33 -43.22
CA TYR A 16 14.41 -7.25 -43.90
C TYR A 16 14.27 -6.94 -45.38
N THR A 17 14.30 -5.68 -45.76
CA THR A 17 14.32 -5.25 -47.17
C THR A 17 15.58 -5.74 -47.87
N ILE A 18 16.78 -5.59 -47.24
CA ILE A 18 18.05 -6.05 -47.78
C ILE A 18 18.06 -7.58 -47.94
N ILE A 19 17.59 -8.33 -46.94
CA ILE A 19 17.53 -9.80 -47.02
C ILE A 19 16.60 -10.23 -48.14
N SER A 20 15.40 -9.57 -48.26
CA SER A 20 14.45 -9.90 -49.31
C SER A 20 14.98 -9.59 -50.70
N LEU A 21 15.73 -8.50 -50.89
CA LEU A 21 16.43 -8.19 -52.15
C LEU A 21 17.52 -9.20 -52.45
N ALA A 22 18.32 -9.61 -51.48
CA ALA A 22 19.34 -10.62 -51.65
C ALA A 22 18.74 -11.99 -52.04
N ALA A 23 17.67 -12.40 -51.37
CA ALA A 23 16.93 -13.63 -51.71
C ALA A 23 16.37 -13.59 -53.13
N THR A 24 15.80 -12.44 -53.53
CA THR A 24 15.29 -12.20 -54.86
C THR A 24 16.41 -12.32 -55.90
N GLY A 25 17.56 -11.70 -55.67
CA GLY A 25 18.71 -11.81 -56.60
C GLY A 25 19.22 -13.25 -56.77
N ILE A 26 19.25 -14.03 -55.69
CA ILE A 26 19.65 -15.46 -55.77
C ILE A 26 18.61 -16.23 -56.62
N VAL A 27 17.31 -16.04 -56.38
CA VAL A 27 16.26 -16.73 -57.13
C VAL A 27 16.27 -16.32 -58.61
N GLU A 28 16.47 -15.05 -58.92
CA GLU A 28 16.59 -14.59 -60.31
C GLU A 28 17.76 -15.22 -61.06
N VAL A 29 18.94 -15.34 -60.45
CA VAL A 29 20.09 -16.02 -61.03
C VAL A 29 19.81 -17.48 -61.30
N VAL A 30 19.17 -18.18 -60.34
CA VAL A 30 18.81 -19.61 -60.53
C VAL A 30 17.76 -19.76 -61.63
N MET A 31 16.76 -18.88 -61.67
CA MET A 31 15.72 -18.90 -62.69
C MET A 31 16.26 -18.58 -64.06
N ALA A 32 17.17 -17.62 -64.22
CA ALA A 32 17.83 -17.32 -65.47
C ALA A 32 18.63 -18.54 -66.02
N PHE A 33 19.34 -19.24 -65.13
CA PHE A 33 20.04 -20.45 -65.45
C PHE A 33 19.10 -21.60 -65.91
N LEU A 34 17.98 -21.77 -65.17
CA LEU A 34 16.94 -22.76 -65.52
C LEU A 34 16.30 -22.46 -66.87
N ILE A 35 15.92 -21.22 -67.13
CA ILE A 35 15.34 -20.76 -68.40
C ILE A 35 16.31 -21.08 -69.53
N TYR A 36 17.61 -20.77 -69.37
CA TYR A 36 18.63 -21.07 -70.36
C TYR A 36 18.73 -22.57 -70.63
N LYS A 37 18.82 -23.44 -69.65
CA LYS A 37 18.88 -24.91 -69.81
C LYS A 37 17.64 -25.47 -70.45
N VAL A 38 16.42 -25.06 -69.99
CA VAL A 38 15.15 -25.55 -70.56
C VAL A 38 14.99 -25.11 -72.00
N ALA A 39 15.26 -23.85 -72.35
CA ALA A 39 15.19 -23.37 -73.69
C ALA A 39 16.16 -24.10 -74.63
N GLY A 40 17.40 -24.39 -74.15
CA GLY A 40 18.36 -25.20 -74.88
C GLY A 40 17.90 -26.64 -75.14
N LYS A 41 17.27 -27.29 -74.14
CA LYS A 41 16.73 -28.64 -74.27
C LYS A 41 15.53 -28.70 -75.19
N LEU A 42 14.58 -27.77 -75.13
CA LEU A 42 13.44 -27.67 -76.00
C LEU A 42 13.88 -27.45 -77.49
N ARG A 43 14.89 -26.67 -77.70
CA ARG A 43 15.47 -26.46 -79.04
C ARG A 43 16.09 -27.77 -79.58
N TYR A 44 16.84 -28.48 -78.76
CA TYR A 44 17.42 -29.76 -79.13
C TYR A 44 16.35 -30.78 -79.51
N MET A 45 15.18 -30.77 -78.87
CA MET A 45 14.01 -31.63 -79.17
C MET A 45 13.21 -31.14 -80.40
N GLY A 46 13.63 -30.10 -81.13
CA GLY A 46 12.98 -29.59 -82.30
C GLY A 46 11.68 -28.76 -82.07
N TYR A 47 11.44 -28.36 -80.81
CA TYR A 47 10.22 -27.61 -80.45
C TYR A 47 10.33 -26.18 -80.99
N ARG A 48 9.41 -25.79 -81.90
CA ARG A 48 9.25 -24.41 -82.40
C ARG A 48 8.11 -23.73 -81.69
N SER A 49 8.36 -22.71 -80.96
CA SER A 49 7.33 -21.88 -80.30
C SER A 49 7.57 -20.41 -80.67
N ALA A 50 6.51 -19.61 -80.75
CA ALA A 50 6.58 -18.17 -80.97
C ALA A 50 7.41 -17.41 -79.92
N MET A 51 7.71 -18.07 -78.77
CA MET A 51 8.50 -17.51 -77.66
C MET A 51 9.98 -17.86 -77.75
N LEU A 52 10.41 -18.80 -78.64
CA LEU A 52 11.76 -19.27 -78.81
C LEU A 52 12.39 -18.63 -80.03
N GLY A 53 13.43 -17.79 -79.77
CA GLY A 53 14.28 -17.20 -80.82
C GLY A 53 15.51 -18.07 -81.12
N PRO A 54 16.41 -17.61 -82.00
CA PRO A 54 17.62 -18.32 -82.41
C PRO A 54 18.54 -18.70 -81.21
N ASP A 55 18.58 -17.92 -80.20
CA ASP A 55 19.46 -18.06 -79.03
C ASP A 55 18.72 -18.41 -77.73
N GLY A 56 17.50 -18.93 -77.80
CA GLY A 56 16.65 -19.29 -76.63
C GLY A 56 15.41 -18.43 -76.58
N LEU A 57 14.86 -18.22 -75.37
CA LEU A 57 13.67 -17.39 -75.16
C LEU A 57 13.90 -15.92 -75.55
N TYR A 58 12.98 -15.31 -76.29
CA TYR A 58 13.08 -13.88 -76.64
C TYR A 58 13.32 -13.00 -75.40
N PRO A 59 14.18 -11.97 -75.50
CA PRO A 59 14.53 -11.12 -74.35
C PRO A 59 13.36 -10.53 -73.55
N GLY A 60 12.28 -10.14 -74.24
CA GLY A 60 11.07 -9.58 -73.59
C GLY A 60 10.37 -10.56 -72.66
N TYR A 61 10.14 -11.80 -73.12
CA TYR A 61 9.52 -12.84 -72.31
C TYR A 61 10.41 -13.27 -71.13
N ARG A 62 11.73 -13.31 -71.34
CA ARG A 62 12.70 -13.59 -70.31
C ARG A 62 12.66 -12.56 -69.20
N LEU A 63 12.71 -11.28 -69.56
CA LEU A 63 12.62 -10.16 -68.61
C LEU A 63 11.29 -10.14 -67.84
N MET A 64 10.19 -10.44 -68.53
CA MET A 64 8.85 -10.49 -67.89
C MET A 64 8.78 -11.61 -66.85
N ILE A 65 9.24 -12.84 -67.20
CA ILE A 65 9.24 -13.98 -66.29
C ILE A 65 10.11 -13.70 -65.06
N LEU A 66 11.33 -13.21 -65.28
CA LEU A 66 12.24 -12.87 -64.18
C LEU A 66 11.66 -11.79 -63.28
N GLY A 67 11.10 -10.69 -63.85
CA GLY A 67 10.48 -9.62 -63.06
C GLY A 67 9.30 -10.07 -62.22
N VAL A 68 8.42 -10.93 -62.78
CA VAL A 68 7.30 -11.47 -62.03
C VAL A 68 7.78 -12.41 -60.92
N CYS A 69 8.72 -13.34 -61.19
CA CYS A 69 9.29 -14.22 -60.21
C CYS A 69 10.03 -13.44 -59.11
N GLY A 70 10.80 -12.42 -59.50
CA GLY A 70 11.51 -11.56 -58.54
C GLY A 70 10.56 -10.80 -57.64
N ALA A 71 9.51 -10.18 -58.19
CA ALA A 71 8.50 -9.48 -57.43
C ALA A 71 7.76 -10.40 -56.41
N LEU A 72 7.37 -11.60 -56.84
CA LEU A 72 6.71 -12.56 -55.98
C LEU A 72 7.65 -13.07 -54.85
N THR A 73 8.89 -13.32 -55.16
CA THR A 73 9.90 -13.74 -54.18
C THR A 73 10.15 -12.64 -53.16
N PHE A 74 10.32 -11.41 -53.61
CA PHE A 74 10.46 -10.26 -52.71
C PHE A 74 9.26 -10.10 -51.79
N LEU A 75 8.06 -10.07 -52.33
CA LEU A 75 6.84 -9.91 -51.54
C LEU A 75 6.69 -11.04 -50.54
N PHE A 76 6.93 -12.29 -50.93
CA PHE A 76 6.81 -13.45 -50.06
C PHE A 76 7.83 -13.41 -48.90
N THR A 77 9.10 -13.20 -49.22
CA THR A 77 10.19 -13.16 -48.22
C THR A 77 10.00 -11.98 -47.28
N PHE A 78 9.70 -10.82 -47.79
CA PHE A 78 9.43 -9.62 -46.97
C PHE A 78 8.20 -9.81 -46.06
N TYR A 79 7.10 -10.35 -46.61
CA TYR A 79 5.91 -10.65 -45.82
C TYR A 79 6.20 -11.66 -44.70
N ALA A 80 6.95 -12.75 -45.00
CA ALA A 80 7.29 -13.77 -44.02
C ALA A 80 8.12 -13.20 -42.86
N LEU A 81 9.07 -12.33 -43.17
CA LEU A 81 9.94 -11.68 -42.16
C LEU A 81 9.14 -10.67 -41.29
N ILE A 82 8.28 -9.85 -41.92
CA ILE A 82 7.53 -8.83 -41.18
C ILE A 82 6.36 -9.41 -40.39
N HIS A 83 5.79 -10.54 -40.84
CA HIS A 83 4.64 -11.15 -40.18
C HIS A 83 4.92 -11.53 -38.72
N LYS A 84 6.09 -12.11 -38.45
CA LYS A 84 6.51 -12.46 -37.09
C LYS A 84 6.58 -11.22 -36.21
N TYR A 85 7.07 -10.12 -36.73
CA TYR A 85 7.20 -8.86 -36.01
C TYR A 85 5.83 -8.22 -35.75
N MET A 86 4.94 -8.23 -36.72
CA MET A 86 3.57 -7.73 -36.56
C MET A 86 2.73 -8.56 -35.59
N SER A 87 3.07 -9.84 -35.41
CA SER A 87 2.39 -10.66 -34.38
C SER A 87 2.71 -10.22 -32.98
N TYR A 88 3.95 -9.76 -32.71
CA TYR A 88 4.36 -9.19 -31.43
C TYR A 88 3.65 -7.86 -31.16
N VAL A 89 3.56 -6.98 -32.14
CA VAL A 89 2.81 -5.70 -32.02
C VAL A 89 1.33 -5.96 -31.68
N ARG A 90 0.68 -6.92 -32.34
CA ARG A 90 -0.71 -7.31 -32.02
C ARG A 90 -0.85 -7.92 -30.62
N MET A 91 0.20 -8.56 -30.11
CA MET A 91 0.21 -9.06 -28.73
C MET A 91 0.26 -7.89 -27.74
N LEU A 92 1.11 -6.87 -27.98
CA LEU A 92 1.16 -5.66 -27.16
C LEU A 92 -0.20 -4.90 -27.15
N GLU A 93 -0.84 -4.77 -28.33
CA GLU A 93 -2.17 -4.15 -28.43
C GLU A 93 -3.22 -4.89 -27.57
N ARG A 94 -3.23 -6.23 -27.62
CA ARG A 94 -4.13 -7.04 -26.79
C ARG A 94 -3.85 -6.87 -25.31
N ALA A 95 -2.59 -6.97 -24.90
CA ALA A 95 -2.18 -6.77 -23.53
C ALA A 95 -2.56 -5.38 -23.00
N MET A 96 -2.41 -4.33 -23.82
CA MET A 96 -2.84 -2.98 -23.46
C MET A 96 -4.36 -2.91 -23.24
N ARG A 97 -5.13 -3.59 -24.07
CA ARG A 97 -6.59 -3.70 -23.93
C ARG A 97 -7.00 -4.47 -22.68
N ASP A 98 -6.27 -5.55 -22.35
CA ASP A 98 -6.51 -6.35 -21.16
C ASP A 98 -6.23 -5.54 -19.88
N ILE A 99 -5.12 -4.78 -19.83
CA ILE A 99 -4.81 -3.84 -18.75
C ILE A 99 -5.91 -2.78 -18.61
N ALA A 100 -6.36 -2.19 -19.71
CA ALA A 100 -7.42 -1.18 -19.70
C ALA A 100 -8.77 -1.74 -19.19
N ASN A 101 -9.02 -3.04 -19.37
CA ASN A 101 -10.21 -3.73 -18.85
C ASN A 101 -10.03 -4.26 -17.41
N GLY A 102 -8.90 -3.97 -16.77
CA GLY A 102 -8.61 -4.37 -15.39
C GLY A 102 -8.08 -5.80 -15.23
N ASN A 103 -7.72 -6.48 -16.32
CA ASN A 103 -7.05 -7.78 -16.27
C ASN A 103 -5.53 -7.56 -16.17
N LEU A 104 -4.99 -7.68 -14.96
CA LEU A 104 -3.61 -7.38 -14.58
C LEU A 104 -2.79 -8.65 -14.28
N ASP A 105 -3.18 -9.82 -14.80
CA ASP A 105 -2.56 -11.10 -14.42
C ASP A 105 -1.61 -11.68 -15.47
N GLN A 106 -1.34 -10.98 -16.57
CA GLN A 106 -0.49 -11.48 -17.65
C GLN A 106 0.74 -10.61 -17.89
N GLU A 107 1.89 -11.10 -17.47
CA GLU A 107 3.16 -10.44 -17.79
C GLU A 107 3.47 -10.56 -19.28
N ILE A 108 3.74 -9.42 -19.93
CA ILE A 108 4.05 -9.32 -21.36
C ILE A 108 5.48 -9.79 -21.57
N PRO A 109 5.75 -10.80 -22.43
CA PRO A 109 7.10 -11.26 -22.69
C PRO A 109 7.91 -10.17 -23.42
N VAL A 110 9.07 -9.83 -22.88
CA VAL A 110 10.01 -8.88 -23.49
C VAL A 110 10.94 -9.63 -24.43
N GLU A 111 10.46 -9.95 -25.63
CA GLU A 111 11.22 -10.72 -26.60
C GLU A 111 12.23 -9.87 -27.38
N ASN A 112 11.93 -8.60 -27.61
CA ASN A 112 12.72 -7.70 -28.44
C ASN A 112 13.57 -6.73 -27.61
N LYS A 113 14.74 -6.35 -28.16
CA LYS A 113 15.61 -5.30 -27.59
C LYS A 113 15.47 -3.96 -28.34
N ASP A 114 14.32 -3.75 -28.95
CA ASP A 114 13.96 -2.55 -29.70
C ASP A 114 12.94 -1.69 -28.93
N GLU A 115 12.40 -0.68 -29.59
CA GLU A 115 11.41 0.26 -29.01
C GLU A 115 10.17 -0.48 -28.53
N PHE A 116 9.73 -1.56 -29.18
CA PHE A 116 8.57 -2.36 -28.75
C PHE A 116 8.88 -3.21 -27.53
N GLY A 117 10.13 -3.67 -27.37
CA GLY A 117 10.58 -4.30 -26.14
C GLY A 117 10.66 -3.32 -24.96
N GLU A 118 10.96 -2.03 -25.22
CA GLU A 118 10.87 -0.98 -24.21
C GLU A 118 9.41 -0.70 -23.82
N ILE A 119 8.52 -0.62 -24.81
CA ILE A 119 7.07 -0.47 -24.56
C ILE A 119 6.56 -1.63 -23.68
N ALA A 120 6.94 -2.88 -24.00
CA ALA A 120 6.54 -4.02 -23.18
C ALA A 120 7.03 -3.89 -21.71
N ARG A 121 8.26 -3.41 -21.49
CA ARG A 121 8.78 -3.16 -20.13
C ARG A 121 8.00 -2.10 -19.39
N TYR A 122 7.70 -0.97 -20.05
CA TYR A 122 6.88 0.10 -19.44
C TYR A 122 5.46 -0.36 -19.15
N MET A 123 4.86 -1.17 -20.02
CA MET A 123 3.54 -1.75 -19.80
C MET A 123 3.54 -2.69 -18.58
N ASN A 124 4.53 -3.58 -18.43
CA ASN A 124 4.68 -4.44 -17.26
C ASN A 124 4.93 -3.64 -15.96
N GLN A 125 5.64 -2.52 -16.05
CA GLN A 125 5.86 -1.63 -14.91
C GLN A 125 4.56 -0.92 -14.53
N MET A 126 3.80 -0.42 -15.51
CA MET A 126 2.50 0.21 -15.29
C MET A 126 1.49 -0.78 -14.69
N GLU A 127 1.42 -2.00 -15.22
CA GLU A 127 0.57 -3.09 -14.70
C GLU A 127 0.84 -3.35 -13.21
N ARG A 128 2.11 -3.54 -12.84
CA ARG A 128 2.51 -3.74 -11.44
C ARG A 128 2.12 -2.56 -10.55
N HIS A 129 2.29 -1.34 -11.04
CA HIS A 129 1.94 -0.14 -10.29
C HIS A 129 0.43 -0.01 -10.08
N VAL A 130 -0.37 -0.28 -11.11
CA VAL A 130 -1.84 -0.28 -11.02
C VAL A 130 -2.33 -1.38 -10.07
N LYS A 131 -1.73 -2.57 -10.13
CA LYS A 131 -2.06 -3.69 -9.23
C LYS A 131 -1.78 -3.32 -7.76
N ASP A 132 -0.62 -2.73 -7.48
CA ASP A 132 -0.26 -2.25 -6.13
C ASP A 132 -1.24 -1.17 -5.62
N LEU A 133 -1.61 -0.22 -6.47
CA LEU A 133 -2.61 0.81 -6.13
C LEU A 133 -3.98 0.19 -5.82
N MET A 134 -4.45 -0.76 -6.64
CA MET A 134 -5.74 -1.44 -6.41
C MET A 134 -5.72 -2.30 -5.13
N GLU A 135 -4.58 -2.91 -4.81
CA GLU A 135 -4.43 -3.70 -3.60
C GLU A 135 -4.48 -2.81 -2.35
N ARG A 136 -3.78 -1.67 -2.37
CA ARG A 136 -3.84 -0.65 -1.30
C ARG A 136 -5.24 -0.06 -1.14
N GLU A 137 -5.94 0.21 -2.24
CA GLU A 137 -7.32 0.70 -2.20
C GLU A 137 -8.26 -0.32 -1.54
N ARG A 138 -8.16 -1.61 -1.94
CA ARG A 138 -8.93 -2.70 -1.33
C ARG A 138 -8.64 -2.88 0.16
N GLU A 139 -7.37 -2.78 0.58
CA GLU A 139 -7.00 -2.82 2.00
C GLU A 139 -7.58 -1.63 2.76
N SER A 140 -7.53 -0.45 2.18
CA SER A 140 -8.14 0.76 2.76
C SER A 140 -9.65 0.62 2.91
N GLU A 141 -10.35 0.12 1.87
CA GLU A 141 -11.79 -0.14 1.94
C GLU A 141 -12.15 -1.20 2.99
N ARG A 142 -11.40 -2.30 3.06
CA ARG A 142 -11.61 -3.33 4.09
C ARG A 142 -11.45 -2.74 5.48
N THR A 143 -10.36 -2.01 5.72
CA THR A 143 -10.09 -1.35 6.99
C THR A 143 -11.21 -0.39 7.37
N LYS A 144 -11.74 0.38 6.41
CA LYS A 144 -12.89 1.28 6.61
C LYS A 144 -14.18 0.53 6.97
N ASN A 145 -14.45 -0.59 6.30
CA ASN A 145 -15.65 -1.40 6.57
C ASN A 145 -15.55 -2.12 7.94
N ASP A 146 -14.38 -2.63 8.29
CA ASP A 146 -14.12 -3.23 9.60
C ASP A 146 -14.27 -2.19 10.72
N LEU A 147 -13.79 -0.94 10.48
CA LEU A 147 -14.00 0.22 11.32
C LEU A 147 -15.49 0.43 11.60
N VAL A 148 -16.29 0.62 10.57
CA VAL A 148 -17.74 0.91 10.71
C VAL A 148 -18.43 -0.21 11.49
N THR A 149 -18.10 -1.46 11.20
CA THR A 149 -18.71 -2.63 11.85
C THR A 149 -18.32 -2.71 13.34
N SER A 150 -17.03 -2.54 13.67
CA SER A 150 -16.54 -2.58 15.04
C SER A 150 -17.11 -1.45 15.88
N VAL A 151 -17.09 -0.22 15.35
CA VAL A 151 -17.66 0.96 16.03
C VAL A 151 -19.16 0.79 16.27
N ALA A 152 -19.91 0.33 15.29
CA ALA A 152 -21.35 0.11 15.44
C ALA A 152 -21.66 -0.92 16.55
N HIS A 153 -20.85 -1.98 16.65
CA HIS A 153 -20.95 -2.98 17.70
C HIS A 153 -20.65 -2.38 19.09
N ASP A 154 -19.53 -1.64 19.21
CA ASP A 154 -19.06 -1.11 20.49
C ASP A 154 -19.92 0.05 21.00
N LEU A 155 -20.61 0.77 20.12
CA LEU A 155 -21.62 1.75 20.49
C LEU A 155 -22.97 1.09 20.87
N ARG A 156 -23.38 0.03 20.16
CA ARG A 156 -24.67 -0.65 20.40
C ARG A 156 -24.73 -1.27 21.81
N THR A 157 -23.64 -1.89 22.27
CA THR A 157 -23.60 -2.62 23.54
C THR A 157 -23.90 -1.72 24.75
N PRO A 158 -23.19 -0.59 24.98
CA PRO A 158 -23.52 0.31 26.10
C PRO A 158 -24.87 0.96 25.91
N LEU A 159 -25.28 1.33 24.69
CA LEU A 159 -26.58 1.93 24.39
C LEU A 159 -27.73 1.00 24.77
N THR A 160 -27.66 -0.27 24.40
CA THR A 160 -28.66 -1.29 24.78
C THR A 160 -28.73 -1.44 26.30
N SER A 161 -27.57 -1.39 26.98
CA SER A 161 -27.52 -1.47 28.43
C SER A 161 -28.19 -0.24 29.09
N VAL A 162 -27.89 0.98 28.59
CA VAL A 162 -28.54 2.22 29.08
C VAL A 162 -30.07 2.12 28.95
N ILE A 163 -30.54 1.78 27.74
CA ILE A 163 -31.99 1.63 27.48
C ILE A 163 -32.61 0.58 28.41
N GLY A 164 -31.94 -0.59 28.54
CA GLY A 164 -32.44 -1.68 29.37
C GLY A 164 -32.60 -1.30 30.85
N TYR A 165 -31.57 -0.66 31.46
CA TYR A 165 -31.66 -0.22 32.87
C TYR A 165 -32.68 0.89 33.06
N LEU A 166 -32.79 1.85 32.14
CA LEU A 166 -33.82 2.91 32.20
C LEU A 166 -35.24 2.32 32.05
N ASP A 167 -35.43 1.34 31.19
CA ASP A 167 -36.70 0.66 30.96
C ASP A 167 -37.14 -0.13 32.21
N TRP A 168 -36.17 -0.79 32.88
CA TRP A 168 -36.43 -1.46 34.16
C TRP A 168 -36.87 -0.49 35.23
N VAL A 169 -36.22 0.65 35.41
CA VAL A 169 -36.59 1.68 36.36
C VAL A 169 -37.96 2.25 36.04
N LYS A 170 -38.25 2.52 34.75
CA LYS A 170 -39.49 3.10 34.26
C LYS A 170 -40.72 2.20 34.47
N ASN A 171 -40.55 0.88 34.19
CA ASN A 171 -41.66 -0.07 34.14
C ASN A 171 -41.88 -0.82 35.47
N ARG A 172 -41.09 -0.53 36.51
CA ARG A 172 -41.22 -1.14 37.86
C ARG A 172 -41.31 -0.06 38.93
N PRO A 173 -42.51 0.47 39.19
CA PRO A 173 -42.73 1.46 40.25
C PRO A 173 -42.54 0.89 41.66
N ASP A 174 -42.56 -0.44 41.82
CA ASP A 174 -42.38 -1.23 43.03
C ASP A 174 -40.92 -1.43 43.46
N LEU A 175 -39.97 -0.95 42.68
CA LEU A 175 -38.55 -1.01 43.03
C LEU A 175 -38.27 -0.17 44.28
N ASP A 176 -37.48 -0.75 45.21
CA ASP A 176 -36.93 0.02 46.32
C ASP A 176 -35.99 1.12 45.82
N GLU A 177 -35.88 2.20 46.59
CA GLU A 177 -35.10 3.39 46.19
C GLU A 177 -33.63 3.08 46.00
N GLN A 178 -33.05 2.14 46.76
CA GLN A 178 -31.65 1.76 46.65
C GLN A 178 -31.36 1.04 45.32
N THR A 179 -32.21 0.10 44.94
CA THR A 179 -32.12 -0.62 43.66
C THR A 179 -32.38 0.33 42.48
N ARG A 180 -33.33 1.27 42.61
CA ARG A 180 -33.60 2.29 41.61
C ARG A 180 -32.36 3.14 41.36
N GLN A 181 -31.75 3.66 42.42
CA GLN A 181 -30.54 4.48 42.34
C GLN A 181 -29.39 3.70 41.74
N GLN A 182 -29.22 2.42 42.11
CA GLN A 182 -28.17 1.57 41.53
C GLN A 182 -28.33 1.39 40.03
N TYR A 183 -29.53 1.20 39.53
CA TYR A 183 -29.76 1.06 38.07
C TYR A 183 -29.56 2.39 37.33
N LEU A 184 -29.96 3.52 37.91
CA LEU A 184 -29.65 4.84 37.34
C LEU A 184 -28.16 5.11 37.27
N ASP A 185 -27.40 4.74 38.33
CA ASP A 185 -25.93 4.88 38.34
C ASP A 185 -25.26 4.00 37.30
N ILE A 186 -25.78 2.80 37.05
CA ILE A 186 -25.26 1.93 35.99
C ILE A 186 -25.53 2.54 34.61
N ALA A 187 -26.78 3.01 34.39
CA ALA A 187 -27.15 3.66 33.14
C ALA A 187 -26.29 4.90 32.86
N TYR A 188 -26.11 5.75 33.88
CA TYR A 188 -25.28 6.95 33.79
C TYR A 188 -23.82 6.63 33.45
N ARG A 189 -23.20 5.67 34.12
CA ARG A 189 -21.82 5.23 33.80
C ARG A 189 -21.69 4.68 32.39
N LYS A 190 -22.71 3.95 31.90
CA LYS A 190 -22.72 3.45 30.50
C LYS A 190 -22.90 4.58 29.49
N ALA A 191 -23.67 5.60 29.81
CA ALA A 191 -23.83 6.81 28.97
C ALA A 191 -22.51 7.61 28.87
N LEU A 192 -21.82 7.83 30.00
CA LEU A 192 -20.49 8.47 30.00
C LEU A 192 -19.46 7.67 29.19
N HIS A 193 -19.51 6.35 29.29
CA HIS A 193 -18.64 5.50 28.46
C HIS A 193 -18.95 5.64 26.96
N LEU A 194 -20.23 5.74 26.58
CA LEU A 194 -20.65 5.97 25.20
C LEU A 194 -20.17 7.34 24.69
N GLU A 195 -20.25 8.37 25.49
CA GLU A 195 -19.73 9.71 25.20
C GLU A 195 -18.20 9.66 24.91
N GLN A 196 -17.45 8.99 25.78
CA GLN A 196 -16.03 8.80 25.61
C GLN A 196 -15.71 8.10 24.27
N LEU A 197 -16.40 6.99 23.96
CA LEU A 197 -16.21 6.24 22.71
C LEU A 197 -16.48 7.11 21.47
N THR A 198 -17.54 7.95 21.53
CA THR A 198 -17.84 8.87 20.41
C THR A 198 -16.78 9.94 20.25
N ASN A 199 -16.27 10.50 21.35
CA ASN A 199 -15.20 11.51 21.32
C ASN A 199 -13.88 10.94 20.81
N GLU A 200 -13.53 9.71 21.18
CA GLU A 200 -12.36 8.98 20.64
C GLU A 200 -12.49 8.79 19.12
N LEU A 201 -13.69 8.37 18.66
CA LEU A 201 -13.96 8.15 17.24
C LEU A 201 -13.88 9.46 16.44
N PHE A 202 -14.55 10.52 16.88
CA PHE A 202 -14.51 11.82 16.21
C PHE A 202 -13.08 12.38 16.13
N GLY A 203 -12.34 12.28 17.20
CA GLY A 203 -10.95 12.70 17.22
C GLY A 203 -10.06 11.88 16.28
N PHE A 204 -10.34 10.58 16.12
CA PHE A 204 -9.67 9.73 15.17
C PHE A 204 -10.00 10.11 13.72
N VAL A 205 -11.27 10.29 13.37
CA VAL A 205 -11.70 10.67 12.01
C VAL A 205 -11.10 12.01 11.58
N LYS A 206 -11.06 13.00 12.46
CA LYS A 206 -10.41 14.31 12.17
C LYS A 206 -8.91 14.17 11.89
N MET A 207 -8.20 13.30 12.61
CA MET A 207 -6.78 13.05 12.37
C MET A 207 -6.51 12.34 11.06
N GLU A 208 -7.38 11.42 10.62
CA GLU A 208 -7.19 10.65 9.38
C GLU A 208 -7.33 11.51 8.12
N HIS A 209 -8.21 12.50 8.12
CA HIS A 209 -8.45 13.38 6.97
C HIS A 209 -7.38 14.48 6.79
N LYS A 210 -6.28 14.46 7.55
CA LYS A 210 -5.25 15.54 7.56
C LYS A 210 -5.84 16.95 7.78
N GLU A 211 -7.05 17.05 8.30
CA GLU A 211 -7.71 18.31 8.60
C GLU A 211 -7.19 18.94 9.90
N MET A 212 -6.35 18.20 10.64
CA MET A 212 -5.67 18.71 11.84
C MET A 212 -4.38 19.42 11.44
N SER A 213 -4.42 20.72 11.41
CA SER A 213 -3.21 21.54 11.51
C SER A 213 -2.68 21.46 12.94
N LEU A 214 -1.40 21.11 13.13
CA LEU A 214 -0.74 21.19 14.43
C LEU A 214 -0.73 22.65 14.91
N HIS A 215 -1.23 22.89 16.11
CA HIS A 215 -1.08 24.15 16.80
C HIS A 215 0.20 24.12 17.64
N LEU A 216 1.34 24.37 16.96
CA LEU A 216 2.65 24.31 17.59
C LEU A 216 2.84 25.52 18.53
N GLU A 217 3.16 25.24 19.77
CA GLU A 217 3.51 26.21 20.81
C GLU A 217 4.72 25.75 21.61
N GLN A 218 5.37 26.69 22.29
CA GLN A 218 6.46 26.34 23.22
C GLN A 218 5.83 25.84 24.52
N LEU A 219 6.16 24.63 24.90
CA LEU A 219 5.68 24.02 26.14
C LEU A 219 6.83 23.32 26.89
N ASP A 220 6.60 23.09 28.18
CA ASP A 220 7.48 22.27 29.02
C ASP A 220 6.86 20.89 29.18
N LEU A 221 7.44 19.90 28.51
CA LEU A 221 6.91 18.53 28.53
C LEU A 221 6.95 17.90 29.93
N GLN A 222 7.95 18.24 30.78
CA GLN A 222 7.97 17.76 32.16
C GLN A 222 6.70 18.19 32.90
N LYS A 223 6.36 19.50 32.84
CA LYS A 223 5.15 20.02 33.51
C LYS A 223 3.88 19.40 32.99
N LEU A 224 3.80 19.19 31.67
CA LEU A 224 2.66 18.50 31.07
C LEU A 224 2.51 17.07 31.63
N LEU A 225 3.60 16.31 31.72
CA LEU A 225 3.57 14.94 32.26
C LEU A 225 3.21 14.92 33.75
N GLU A 226 3.75 15.85 34.56
CA GLU A 226 3.41 16.02 35.97
C GLU A 226 1.91 16.31 36.15
N GLN A 227 1.36 17.25 35.38
CA GLN A 227 -0.07 17.59 35.42
C GLN A 227 -0.93 16.37 35.06
N LEU A 228 -0.60 15.64 34.00
CA LEU A 228 -1.35 14.45 33.60
C LEU A 228 -1.32 13.34 34.64
N LEU A 229 -0.20 13.16 35.33
CA LEU A 229 -0.07 12.21 36.44
C LEU A 229 -0.92 12.62 37.63
N ASP A 230 -0.97 13.89 37.97
CA ASP A 230 -1.83 14.44 39.03
C ASP A 230 -3.32 14.25 38.69
N GLU A 231 -3.73 14.52 37.45
CA GLU A 231 -5.10 14.31 36.96
C GLU A 231 -5.49 12.80 36.96
N ALA A 232 -4.55 11.92 36.68
CA ALA A 232 -4.75 10.47 36.69
C ALA A 232 -4.73 9.84 38.10
N TRP A 233 -4.27 10.57 39.14
CA TRP A 233 -4.10 10.07 40.50
C TRP A 233 -5.34 9.38 41.09
N PRO A 234 -6.57 9.93 40.98
CA PRO A 234 -7.76 9.25 41.51
C PRO A 234 -8.01 7.89 40.84
N SER A 235 -7.60 7.74 39.58
CA SER A 235 -7.70 6.48 38.87
C SER A 235 -6.65 5.47 39.34
N PHE A 236 -5.46 5.94 39.66
CA PHE A 236 -4.40 5.07 40.24
C PHE A 236 -4.83 4.55 41.62
N GLU A 237 -5.26 5.45 42.50
CA GLU A 237 -5.73 5.10 43.85
C GLU A 237 -6.86 4.09 43.83
N LYS A 238 -7.89 4.34 43.01
CA LYS A 238 -9.04 3.43 42.85
C LYS A 238 -8.65 2.02 42.39
N ASN A 239 -7.57 1.89 41.59
CA ASN A 239 -7.07 0.61 41.07
C ASN A 239 -5.93 0.05 41.90
N GLY A 240 -5.52 0.67 43.03
CA GLY A 240 -4.46 0.22 43.92
C GLY A 240 -3.07 0.30 43.25
N LEU A 241 -2.86 1.31 42.37
CA LEU A 241 -1.64 1.54 41.62
C LEU A 241 -0.86 2.70 42.21
N GLU A 242 0.47 2.58 42.23
CA GLU A 242 1.40 3.63 42.57
C GLU A 242 2.06 4.17 41.27
N ALA A 243 2.02 5.49 41.07
CA ALA A 243 2.69 6.14 39.96
C ALA A 243 4.06 6.68 40.39
N GLN A 244 5.09 6.34 39.65
CA GLN A 244 6.48 6.84 39.85
C GLN A 244 6.89 7.65 38.63
N PHE A 245 7.22 8.93 38.84
CA PHE A 245 7.74 9.80 37.80
C PHE A 245 9.24 10.05 38.01
N SER A 246 10.02 9.97 36.94
CA SER A 246 11.43 10.32 36.92
C SER A 246 11.76 11.12 35.68
N CYS A 247 12.34 12.31 35.91
CA CYS A 247 12.88 13.14 34.87
C CYS A 247 14.34 13.41 35.16
N VAL A 248 15.21 13.25 34.18
CA VAL A 248 16.65 13.47 34.37
C VAL A 248 16.96 14.97 34.34
N GLU A 249 16.28 15.73 33.51
CA GLU A 249 16.42 17.15 33.33
C GLU A 249 15.48 17.94 34.24
N HIS A 250 15.79 19.21 34.52
CA HIS A 250 14.90 20.18 35.18
C HIS A 250 14.18 21.03 34.10
N GLY A 251 13.06 20.55 33.64
CA GLY A 251 12.29 21.12 32.53
C GLY A 251 12.74 20.56 31.17
N ILE A 252 11.76 20.30 30.31
CA ILE A 252 11.99 19.83 28.93
C ILE A 252 11.24 20.79 28.00
N PRO A 253 11.84 21.91 27.60
CA PRO A 253 11.23 22.83 26.65
C PRO A 253 11.21 22.18 25.26
N MET A 254 10.07 22.15 24.64
CA MET A 254 9.88 21.62 23.28
C MET A 254 8.81 22.41 22.53
N GLU A 255 8.82 22.31 21.20
CA GLU A 255 7.78 22.81 20.33
C GLU A 255 6.80 21.69 19.99
N GLY A 256 5.52 21.88 20.32
CA GLY A 256 4.50 20.84 20.07
C GLY A 256 3.10 21.36 20.30
N ASP A 257 2.10 20.53 19.95
CA ASP A 257 0.69 20.79 20.26
C ASP A 257 0.37 20.18 21.64
N GLY A 258 0.23 21.04 22.66
CA GLY A 258 0.02 20.63 24.05
C GLY A 258 -1.23 19.75 24.23
N ASN A 259 -2.32 20.02 23.50
CA ASN A 259 -3.55 19.25 23.59
C ASN A 259 -3.39 17.84 22.98
N LEU A 260 -2.71 17.74 21.86
CA LEU A 260 -2.45 16.46 21.23
C LEU A 260 -1.45 15.62 22.04
N LEU A 261 -0.40 16.25 22.57
CA LEU A 261 0.56 15.56 23.43
C LEU A 261 -0.09 15.08 24.74
N ALA A 262 -0.93 15.90 25.37
CA ALA A 262 -1.73 15.47 26.51
C ALA A 262 -2.56 14.24 26.18
N ARG A 263 -3.30 14.26 25.07
CA ARG A 263 -4.09 13.12 24.59
C ARG A 263 -3.26 11.85 24.32
N LEU A 264 -2.04 12.03 23.79
CA LEU A 264 -1.10 10.91 23.60
C LEU A 264 -0.77 10.22 24.92
N PHE A 265 -0.32 11.01 25.90
CA PHE A 265 0.11 10.45 27.19
C PHE A 265 -1.07 9.97 28.04
N GLU A 266 -2.25 10.61 28.01
CA GLU A 266 -3.47 10.10 28.61
C GLU A 266 -3.84 8.70 28.11
N ASN A 267 -3.75 8.46 26.79
CA ASN A 267 -3.98 7.15 26.21
C ASN A 267 -3.00 6.09 26.73
N LEU A 268 -1.71 6.45 26.88
CA LEU A 268 -0.71 5.54 27.44
C LEU A 268 -0.93 5.27 28.94
N LEU A 269 -1.25 6.32 29.72
CA LEU A 269 -1.56 6.18 31.16
C LEU A 269 -2.82 5.34 31.38
N ASN A 270 -3.89 5.60 30.62
CA ASN A 270 -5.11 4.80 30.68
C ASN A 270 -4.86 3.32 30.32
N ASN A 271 -4.00 3.09 29.33
CA ASN A 271 -3.55 1.74 28.97
C ASN A 271 -2.79 1.09 30.12
N ALA A 272 -1.86 1.82 30.75
CA ALA A 272 -1.08 1.34 31.89
C ALA A 272 -1.97 1.02 33.10
N VAL A 273 -2.96 1.85 33.40
CA VAL A 273 -3.98 1.59 34.47
C VAL A 273 -4.75 0.32 34.17
N LYS A 274 -5.17 0.16 32.92
CA LYS A 274 -6.04 -0.96 32.51
C LYS A 274 -5.33 -2.31 32.57
N TYR A 275 -4.08 -2.37 32.13
CA TYR A 275 -3.30 -3.60 31.96
C TYR A 275 -2.19 -3.78 33.00
N GLY A 276 -1.93 -2.78 33.84
CA GLY A 276 -0.89 -2.80 34.86
C GLY A 276 -1.36 -3.14 36.28
N LYS A 277 -2.63 -3.51 36.47
CA LYS A 277 -3.23 -3.73 37.80
C LYS A 277 -2.48 -4.76 38.64
N ASP A 278 -1.99 -5.81 38.04
CA ASP A 278 -1.31 -6.89 38.73
C ASP A 278 0.09 -6.50 39.25
N GLY A 279 0.71 -5.51 38.56
CA GLY A 279 2.04 -5.04 38.90
C GLY A 279 2.11 -3.93 39.94
N LYS A 280 0.96 -3.34 40.32
CA LYS A 280 0.78 -2.29 41.34
C LYS A 280 1.57 -0.99 41.12
N ILE A 281 2.47 -0.94 40.14
CA ILE A 281 3.34 0.22 39.88
C ILE A 281 3.23 0.61 38.40
N ILE A 282 3.11 1.91 38.14
CA ILE A 282 3.28 2.53 36.82
C ILE A 282 4.49 3.45 36.89
N ARG A 283 5.42 3.32 35.98
CA ARG A 283 6.56 4.25 35.89
C ARG A 283 6.49 5.08 34.64
N VAL A 284 6.70 6.37 34.80
CA VAL A 284 6.87 7.33 33.70
C VAL A 284 8.27 7.91 33.82
N ALA A 285 9.07 7.76 32.77
CA ALA A 285 10.42 8.30 32.74
C ALA A 285 10.60 9.18 31.52
N ALA A 286 11.19 10.37 31.69
CA ALA A 286 11.51 11.29 30.61
C ALA A 286 12.99 11.64 30.62
N LYS A 287 13.62 11.68 29.45
CA LYS A 287 15.01 12.14 29.28
C LYS A 287 15.24 12.73 27.91
N VAL A 288 16.11 13.72 27.82
CA VAL A 288 16.57 14.27 26.55
C VAL A 288 17.68 13.39 25.97
N VAL A 289 17.60 13.06 24.70
CA VAL A 289 18.59 12.30 23.96
C VAL A 289 18.88 13.03 22.64
N HIS A 290 19.95 13.79 22.60
CA HIS A 290 20.32 14.68 21.50
C HIS A 290 19.22 15.72 21.21
N GLU A 291 18.65 15.72 20.02
CA GLU A 291 17.59 16.65 19.59
C GLU A 291 16.18 16.10 19.85
N HIS A 292 16.06 15.01 20.58
CA HIS A 292 14.78 14.34 20.87
C HIS A 292 14.60 14.18 22.37
N VAL A 293 13.36 14.09 22.77
CA VAL A 293 12.96 13.59 24.09
C VAL A 293 12.45 12.17 23.97
N LEU A 294 12.90 11.31 24.86
CA LEU A 294 12.37 9.96 25.06
C LEU A 294 11.51 9.96 26.31
N VAL A 295 10.21 9.65 26.14
CA VAL A 295 9.29 9.38 27.25
C VAL A 295 8.95 7.90 27.26
N GLN A 296 9.09 7.27 28.40
CA GLN A 296 8.75 5.86 28.60
C GLN A 296 7.63 5.72 29.63
N VAL A 297 6.56 5.03 29.24
CA VAL A 297 5.48 4.61 30.15
C VAL A 297 5.58 3.11 30.33
N ILE A 298 5.78 2.69 31.57
CA ILE A 298 6.08 1.30 31.95
C ILE A 298 4.97 0.79 32.87
N ASN A 299 4.40 -0.33 32.53
CA ASN A 299 3.45 -1.04 33.40
C ASN A 299 3.86 -2.53 33.52
N TYR A 300 3.51 -3.10 34.64
CA TYR A 300 3.80 -4.50 34.96
C TYR A 300 2.50 -5.29 34.96
N GLY A 301 2.41 -6.33 34.16
CA GLY A 301 1.20 -7.13 34.00
C GLY A 301 1.41 -8.23 32.97
N TYR A 302 0.37 -8.55 32.23
CA TYR A 302 0.43 -9.57 31.19
C TYR A 302 1.48 -9.25 30.13
N VAL A 303 2.34 -10.22 29.81
CA VAL A 303 3.36 -10.11 28.75
C VAL A 303 2.69 -10.26 27.40
N ILE A 304 2.86 -9.26 26.53
CA ILE A 304 2.28 -9.26 25.20
C ILE A 304 3.10 -10.18 24.28
N PRO A 305 2.47 -11.12 23.56
CA PRO A 305 3.17 -11.98 22.61
C PRO A 305 3.92 -11.18 21.54
N LYS A 306 5.10 -11.65 21.13
CA LYS A 306 5.94 -10.94 20.14
C LYS A 306 5.21 -10.71 18.80
N GLU A 307 4.38 -11.65 18.38
CA GLU A 307 3.57 -11.59 17.16
C GLU A 307 2.48 -10.51 17.18
N ASP A 308 2.13 -10.04 18.38
CA ASP A 308 1.11 -9.00 18.58
C ASP A 308 1.72 -7.60 18.74
N LEU A 309 3.02 -7.49 19.10
CA LEU A 309 3.67 -6.20 19.39
C LEU A 309 3.60 -5.24 18.18
N GLU A 310 3.88 -5.73 16.97
CA GLU A 310 3.84 -4.93 15.75
C GLU A 310 2.41 -4.50 15.36
N LYS A 311 1.42 -5.25 15.82
CA LYS A 311 0.01 -5.00 15.52
C LYS A 311 -0.67 -4.05 16.50
N LEU A 312 -0.07 -3.81 17.67
CA LEU A 312 -0.68 -3.00 18.74
C LEU A 312 -1.06 -1.57 18.31
N PHE A 313 -0.33 -1.01 17.35
CA PHE A 313 -0.58 0.32 16.81
C PHE A 313 -1.55 0.31 15.62
N GLN A 314 -1.96 -0.89 15.16
CA GLN A 314 -3.00 -1.00 14.14
C GLN A 314 -4.36 -0.63 14.72
N LYS A 315 -5.17 0.01 13.90
CA LYS A 315 -6.52 0.45 14.23
C LYS A 315 -7.37 -0.76 14.64
N PHE A 316 -8.10 -0.67 15.77
CA PHE A 316 -9.01 -1.70 16.30
C PHE A 316 -8.35 -3.02 16.69
N TYR A 317 -7.04 -3.08 16.65
CA TYR A 317 -6.33 -4.27 17.08
C TYR A 317 -6.39 -4.43 18.61
N ARG A 318 -6.70 -5.64 19.04
CA ARG A 318 -6.73 -6.03 20.46
C ARG A 318 -6.21 -7.45 20.59
N VAL A 319 -5.31 -7.67 21.53
CA VAL A 319 -4.84 -9.01 21.88
C VAL A 319 -6.03 -9.86 22.35
N GLU A 320 -6.15 -11.11 21.91
CA GLU A 320 -7.34 -11.96 22.16
C GLU A 320 -7.74 -12.05 23.62
N GLN A 321 -6.78 -12.16 24.54
CA GLN A 321 -7.06 -12.19 25.99
C GLN A 321 -7.64 -10.88 26.52
N SER A 322 -7.46 -9.75 25.85
CA SER A 322 -8.04 -8.46 26.22
C SER A 322 -9.47 -8.27 25.73
N ARG A 323 -10.01 -9.22 24.95
CA ARG A 323 -11.40 -9.21 24.44
C ARG A 323 -12.46 -9.60 25.48
N SER A 324 -12.05 -10.04 26.70
CA SER A 324 -13.01 -10.34 27.77
C SER A 324 -13.86 -9.10 28.08
N GLN A 325 -15.15 -9.29 28.32
CA GLN A 325 -16.16 -8.22 28.49
C GLN A 325 -15.84 -7.20 29.61
N ASN A 326 -14.89 -7.50 30.50
CA ASN A 326 -14.51 -6.64 31.62
C ASN A 326 -13.44 -5.58 31.31
N THR A 327 -12.75 -5.69 30.17
CA THR A 327 -11.69 -4.75 29.79
C THR A 327 -12.03 -3.92 28.53
N GLY A 328 -13.26 -3.43 28.44
CA GLY A 328 -13.76 -2.63 27.31
C GLY A 328 -12.74 -1.61 26.76
N GLY A 329 -12.76 -1.37 25.44
CA GLY A 329 -11.91 -0.37 24.77
C GLY A 329 -11.97 -0.56 23.26
N THR A 330 -11.96 0.54 22.52
CA THR A 330 -12.12 0.62 21.06
C THR A 330 -10.96 0.01 20.24
N GLY A 331 -9.80 -0.20 20.86
CA GLY A 331 -8.57 -0.50 20.11
C GLY A 331 -8.02 0.70 19.31
N LEU A 332 -8.53 1.91 19.57
CA LEU A 332 -8.07 3.14 18.91
C LEU A 332 -6.97 3.86 19.69
N GLY A 333 -6.90 3.68 21.01
CA GLY A 333 -6.01 4.47 21.88
C GLY A 333 -4.55 4.42 21.46
N LEU A 334 -3.99 3.24 21.18
CA LEU A 334 -2.60 3.09 20.73
C LEU A 334 -2.38 3.55 19.28
N ALA A 335 -3.37 3.42 18.41
CA ALA A 335 -3.33 3.99 17.06
C ALA A 335 -3.30 5.52 17.10
N ILE A 336 -4.05 6.15 18.02
CA ILE A 336 -4.01 7.59 18.28
C ILE A 336 -2.65 8.02 18.80
N VAL A 337 -2.06 7.26 19.74
CA VAL A 337 -0.70 7.50 20.25
C VAL A 337 0.32 7.54 19.11
N HIS A 338 0.33 6.54 18.26
CA HIS A 338 1.24 6.46 17.11
C HIS A 338 1.01 7.62 16.13
N GLN A 339 -0.25 7.91 15.79
CA GLN A 339 -0.59 8.97 14.86
C GLN A 339 -0.14 10.36 15.36
N ILE A 340 -0.35 10.65 16.65
CA ILE A 340 0.07 11.92 17.25
C ILE A 340 1.60 12.04 17.29
N ALA A 341 2.31 10.96 17.63
CA ALA A 341 3.76 10.95 17.60
C ALA A 341 4.30 11.21 16.19
N VAL A 342 3.76 10.56 15.16
CA VAL A 342 4.13 10.77 13.75
C VAL A 342 3.82 12.20 13.28
N LEU A 343 2.67 12.77 13.68
CA LEU A 343 2.33 14.16 13.36
C LEU A 343 3.37 15.15 13.94
N HIS A 344 3.94 14.84 15.11
CA HIS A 344 5.03 15.62 15.73
C HIS A 344 6.43 15.25 15.18
N GLY A 345 6.53 14.44 14.12
CA GLY A 345 7.82 14.02 13.56
C GLY A 345 8.55 12.98 14.41
N GLY A 346 7.86 12.38 15.36
CA GLY A 346 8.37 11.37 16.28
C GLY A 346 8.03 9.93 15.90
N ASP A 347 8.25 9.01 16.83
CA ASP A 347 7.96 7.58 16.70
C ASP A 347 7.55 6.98 18.05
N VAL A 348 6.88 5.83 18.02
CA VAL A 348 6.50 5.07 19.21
C VAL A 348 6.88 3.61 19.05
N GLN A 349 7.54 3.08 20.05
CA GLN A 349 7.96 1.69 20.11
C GLN A 349 7.41 1.01 21.36
N VAL A 350 7.21 -0.30 21.29
CA VAL A 350 6.77 -1.11 22.43
C VAL A 350 7.67 -2.31 22.62
N LYS A 351 7.99 -2.61 23.87
CA LYS A 351 8.68 -3.82 24.29
C LYS A 351 7.87 -4.44 25.44
N SER A 352 7.67 -5.74 25.43
CA SER A 352 7.00 -6.46 26.50
C SER A 352 7.74 -7.74 26.81
N ASP A 353 8.12 -7.89 28.08
CA ASP A 353 8.79 -9.09 28.62
C ASP A 353 8.44 -9.26 30.11
N LEU A 354 9.15 -10.14 30.81
CA LEU A 354 8.93 -10.39 32.25
C LEU A 354 9.27 -9.18 33.13
N ASP A 355 10.07 -8.24 32.63
CA ASP A 355 10.42 -6.99 33.32
C ASP A 355 9.38 -5.87 33.10
N GLY A 356 8.32 -6.15 32.35
CA GLY A 356 7.20 -5.26 32.12
C GLY A 356 6.95 -4.93 30.65
N THR A 357 5.88 -4.16 30.42
CA THR A 357 5.57 -3.57 29.10
C THR A 357 5.98 -2.10 29.10
N VAL A 358 6.86 -1.75 28.17
CA VAL A 358 7.45 -0.41 28.02
C VAL A 358 6.99 0.20 26.69
N PHE A 359 6.22 1.27 26.74
CA PHE A 359 5.95 2.12 25.61
C PHE A 359 6.96 3.26 25.56
N SER A 360 7.71 3.39 24.50
CA SER A 360 8.77 4.38 24.30
C SER A 360 8.35 5.37 23.23
N VAL A 361 8.11 6.62 23.59
CA VAL A 361 7.73 7.72 22.70
C VAL A 361 8.95 8.61 22.44
N TRP A 362 9.30 8.76 21.19
CA TRP A 362 10.37 9.65 20.73
C TRP A 362 9.77 10.89 20.08
N LEU A 363 10.09 12.08 20.57
CA LEU A 363 9.58 13.32 20.00
C LEU A 363 10.77 14.30 19.77
N PRO A 364 10.82 15.02 18.65
CA PRO A 364 11.83 16.05 18.45
C PRO A 364 11.56 17.25 19.36
N LEU A 365 12.61 17.87 19.89
CA LEU A 365 12.49 19.08 20.72
C LEU A 365 12.07 20.30 19.91
N GLN A 366 12.42 20.33 18.63
CA GLN A 366 12.04 21.39 17.69
C GLN A 366 11.42 20.76 16.44
N GLN A 367 10.37 21.37 15.90
CA GLN A 367 9.72 20.90 14.68
C GLN A 367 10.44 21.40 13.44
N THR A 368 10.80 20.49 12.52
CA THR A 368 11.43 20.88 11.26
C THR A 368 10.38 21.45 10.32
N LYS A 369 10.52 22.67 9.85
CA LYS A 369 9.56 23.40 9.00
C LYS A 369 9.32 22.82 7.59
N GLU A 370 9.89 21.67 7.24
CA GLU A 370 9.90 21.15 5.85
C GLU A 370 8.70 20.26 5.44
N ARG A 371 7.66 20.12 6.25
CA ARG A 371 6.52 19.20 5.92
C ARG A 371 5.16 19.86 5.73
N GLN A 372 5.10 21.16 5.38
CA GLN A 372 3.85 21.84 5.03
C GLN A 372 3.83 22.25 3.55
N THR A 373 4.03 21.30 2.62
CA THR A 373 3.72 21.51 1.20
C THR A 373 2.98 20.31 0.64
#